data_b335648082b7844c2addb97138d29613
#
_entry.id   b335648082b7844c2addb97138d29613
#
_cell.length_a   1.000
_cell.length_b   1.000
_cell.length_c   1.000
_cell.angle_alpha   90.00
_cell.angle_beta   90.00
_cell.angle_gamma   90.00
#
_symmetry.space_group_name_H-M   'P 1'
#
loop_
_entity.id
_entity.type
_entity.pdbx_description
1 polymer ?
#
loop_
_entity_poly.entity_id
_entity_poly.type
_entity_poly.pdbx_seq_one_letter_code
_entity_poly.pdbx_strand_id
1 'polypeptide(L)'
;VEDPSGQVLSFRNKTVGVMHLDKDDLGHENDIIHLPDGTSQIIYLNREVVTLRGWLSGEYIINTHMYAKRDDWGKENPNRPIPTQIKVEMLRINPYKILFEDNFTLQNRGEETTVRRITLNKEGEIIDTNKLNKSFVTLSLGGGP
;
A
#
# COMPACT_ATOMS: atom_id res chain seq x y z
N VAL A 1 -3.67 0.21 5.66
CA VAL A 1 -5.06 0.66 5.57
C VAL A 1 -5.73 0.51 6.92
N GLU A 2 -6.35 1.55 7.41
CA GLU A 2 -7.20 1.50 8.60
C GLU A 2 -8.66 1.51 8.17
N ASP A 3 -9.47 0.63 8.76
CA ASP A 3 -10.89 0.53 8.47
C ASP A 3 -11.72 1.40 9.43
N PRO A 4 -13.05 1.55 9.20
CA PRO A 4 -13.89 2.36 10.07
C PRO A 4 -13.97 1.89 11.53
N SER A 5 -13.60 0.64 11.82
CA SER A 5 -13.57 0.12 13.21
C SER A 5 -12.25 0.45 13.92
N GLY A 6 -11.29 1.06 13.24
CA GLY A 6 -9.98 1.38 13.77
C GLY A 6 -8.95 0.25 13.66
N GLN A 7 -9.29 -0.85 12.99
CA GLN A 7 -8.34 -1.93 12.74
C GLN A 7 -7.43 -1.61 11.58
N VAL A 8 -6.13 -1.95 11.71
CA VAL A 8 -5.10 -1.61 10.72
C VAL A 8 -4.58 -2.86 10.03
N LEU A 9 -4.71 -2.89 8.70
CA LEU A 9 -4.09 -3.89 7.83
C LEU A 9 -2.67 -3.45 7.49
N SER A 10 -1.70 -4.33 7.71
CA SER A 10 -0.30 -4.08 7.41
C SER A 10 0.44 -5.39 7.16
N PHE A 11 1.73 -5.31 6.84
CA PHE A 11 2.56 -6.51 6.67
C PHE A 11 2.60 -7.42 7.91
N ARG A 12 2.33 -6.85 9.09
CA ARG A 12 2.28 -7.61 10.35
C ARG A 12 0.94 -8.26 10.60
N ASN A 13 -0.11 -7.74 10.00
CA ASN A 13 -1.46 -8.25 10.14
C ASN A 13 -2.15 -8.19 8.79
N LYS A 14 -1.94 -9.23 8.00
CA LYS A 14 -2.32 -9.27 6.57
C LYS A 14 -3.79 -9.60 6.34
N THR A 15 -4.54 -9.91 7.38
CA THR A 15 -5.98 -10.13 7.29
C THR A 15 -6.64 -9.45 8.47
N VAL A 16 -7.50 -8.48 8.18
CA VAL A 16 -8.21 -7.69 9.18
C VAL A 16 -9.63 -7.47 8.70
N GLY A 17 -10.60 -8.05 9.39
CA GLY A 17 -11.99 -7.94 8.99
C GLY A 17 -12.20 -8.42 7.55
N VAL A 18 -12.70 -7.55 6.69
CA VAL A 18 -12.91 -7.85 5.26
C VAL A 18 -11.71 -7.50 4.38
N MET A 19 -10.64 -6.97 4.96
CA MET A 19 -9.44 -6.56 4.26
C MET A 19 -8.39 -7.67 4.27
N HIS A 20 -7.72 -7.85 3.14
CA HIS A 20 -6.63 -8.79 3.01
C HIS A 20 -5.49 -8.20 2.17
N LEU A 21 -4.27 -8.30 2.68
CA LEU A 21 -3.07 -7.94 1.93
C LEU A 21 -2.65 -9.15 1.10
N ASP A 22 -2.98 -9.13 -0.18
CA ASP A 22 -2.76 -10.26 -1.08
C ASP A 22 -1.30 -10.37 -1.50
N LYS A 23 -0.64 -9.23 -1.67
CA LYS A 23 0.75 -9.17 -2.07
C LYS A 23 1.44 -8.04 -1.34
N ASP A 24 2.55 -8.40 -0.66
CA ASP A 24 3.44 -7.46 0.01
C ASP A 24 4.75 -7.42 -0.79
N ASP A 25 5.14 -6.23 -1.24
CA ASP A 25 6.35 -6.05 -2.03
C ASP A 25 7.56 -5.91 -1.11
N LEU A 26 8.49 -6.85 -1.22
CA LEU A 26 9.72 -6.89 -0.42
C LEU A 26 10.95 -6.44 -1.22
N GLY A 27 10.75 -5.54 -2.18
CA GLY A 27 11.83 -5.01 -3.01
C GLY A 27 12.04 -5.86 -4.26
N HIS A 28 13.25 -6.41 -4.44
CA HIS A 28 13.59 -7.17 -5.63
C HIS A 28 13.25 -8.67 -5.54
N GLU A 29 12.68 -9.11 -4.45
CA GLU A 29 12.26 -10.50 -4.30
C GLU A 29 11.08 -10.81 -5.22
N ASN A 30 11.13 -11.98 -5.86
CA ASN A 30 10.09 -12.46 -6.79
C ASN A 30 9.92 -11.63 -8.08
N ASP A 31 10.90 -10.79 -8.42
CA ASP A 31 10.87 -10.02 -9.66
C ASP A 31 11.42 -10.80 -10.86
N ILE A 32 11.83 -12.04 -10.68
CA ILE A 32 12.46 -12.85 -11.73
C ILE A 32 11.40 -13.71 -12.40
N ILE A 33 11.31 -13.58 -13.73
CA ILE A 33 10.48 -14.44 -14.58
C ILE A 33 11.40 -15.34 -15.41
N HIS A 34 11.12 -16.65 -15.40
CA HIS A 34 11.79 -17.63 -16.24
C HIS A 34 11.06 -17.77 -17.56
N LEU A 35 11.76 -17.49 -18.66
CA LEU A 35 11.19 -17.56 -20.00
C LEU A 35 11.34 -18.96 -20.60
N PRO A 36 10.48 -19.33 -21.57
CA PRO A 36 10.51 -20.66 -22.18
C PRO A 36 11.83 -21.00 -22.90
N ASP A 37 12.60 -19.99 -23.31
CA ASP A 37 13.91 -20.18 -23.97
C ASP A 37 15.06 -20.48 -23.01
N GLY A 38 14.77 -20.59 -21.70
CA GLY A 38 15.76 -20.85 -20.67
C GLY A 38 16.42 -19.60 -20.09
N THR A 39 16.08 -18.43 -20.61
CA THR A 39 16.56 -17.16 -20.03
C THR A 39 15.69 -16.72 -18.87
N SER A 40 16.20 -15.79 -18.06
CA SER A 40 15.45 -15.15 -16.98
C SER A 40 15.37 -13.67 -17.24
N GLN A 41 14.22 -13.08 -16.90
CA GLN A 41 14.01 -11.64 -16.98
C GLN A 41 13.59 -11.13 -15.61
N ILE A 42 14.18 -9.99 -15.21
CA ILE A 42 13.78 -9.29 -13.99
C ILE A 42 12.70 -8.29 -14.37
N ILE A 43 11.54 -8.44 -13.76
CA ILE A 43 10.44 -7.49 -13.92
C ILE A 43 10.33 -6.69 -12.63
N TYR A 44 10.62 -5.40 -12.73
CA TYR A 44 10.53 -4.46 -11.59
C TYR A 44 9.10 -3.95 -11.39
N LEU A 45 8.11 -4.84 -11.46
CA LEU A 45 6.74 -4.50 -11.15
C LEU A 45 6.50 -4.67 -9.65
N ASN A 46 6.91 -3.68 -8.91
CA ASN A 46 6.73 -3.64 -7.47
C ASN A 46 5.28 -3.19 -7.18
N ARG A 47 4.47 -4.12 -6.72
CA ARG A 47 3.05 -3.87 -6.46
C ARG A 47 2.62 -4.55 -5.18
N GLU A 48 1.91 -3.79 -4.36
CA GLU A 48 1.17 -4.34 -3.23
C GLU A 48 -0.32 -4.31 -3.56
N VAL A 49 -1.03 -5.34 -3.17
CA VAL A 49 -2.45 -5.48 -3.48
C VAL A 49 -3.22 -5.75 -2.20
N VAL A 50 -4.21 -4.91 -1.93
CA VAL A 50 -5.16 -5.08 -0.84
C VAL A 50 -6.53 -5.36 -1.44
N THR A 51 -7.18 -6.41 -0.96
CA THR A 51 -8.53 -6.77 -1.37
C THR A 51 -9.51 -6.54 -0.22
N LEU A 52 -10.64 -5.90 -0.52
CA LEU A 52 -11.77 -5.80 0.38
C LEU A 52 -12.86 -6.73 -0.13
N ARG A 53 -13.21 -7.74 0.66
CA ARG A 53 -14.29 -8.69 0.34
C ARG A 53 -15.66 -8.21 0.77
N GLY A 54 -15.75 -6.98 1.19
CA GLY A 54 -16.93 -6.27 1.62
C GLY A 54 -16.49 -4.91 2.12
N TRP A 55 -17.38 -4.19 2.75
CA TRP A 55 -17.03 -2.89 3.31
C TRP A 55 -17.87 -2.60 4.54
N LEU A 56 -17.30 -1.78 5.40
CA LEU A 56 -18.03 -1.13 6.49
C LEU A 56 -18.34 0.29 6.05
N SER A 57 -19.51 0.80 6.42
CA SER A 57 -19.75 2.23 6.24
C SER A 57 -18.88 3.02 7.21
N GLY A 58 -18.31 4.12 6.74
CA GLY A 58 -17.41 4.96 7.52
C GLY A 58 -16.11 5.24 6.81
N GLU A 59 -15.12 5.72 7.55
CA GLU A 59 -13.87 6.20 6.98
C GLU A 59 -12.80 5.11 6.92
N TYR A 60 -12.22 4.96 5.73
CA TYR A 60 -11.00 4.19 5.48
C TYR A 60 -9.83 5.16 5.29
N ILE A 61 -8.68 4.84 5.86
CA ILE A 61 -7.47 5.65 5.75
C ILE A 61 -6.40 4.81 5.06
N ILE A 62 -5.89 5.31 3.94
CA ILE A 62 -4.92 4.60 3.11
C ILE A 62 -3.58 5.31 3.22
N ASN A 63 -2.60 4.61 3.78
CA ASN A 63 -1.24 5.11 3.93
C ASN A 63 -0.27 4.33 3.06
N THR A 64 0.80 4.99 2.67
CA THR A 64 2.01 4.34 2.16
C THR A 64 3.15 4.60 3.12
N HIS A 65 4.05 3.62 3.22
CA HIS A 65 5.19 3.67 4.11
C HIS A 65 6.44 3.14 3.42
N MET A 66 7.51 3.92 3.44
CA MET A 66 8.81 3.50 2.95
C MET A 66 9.52 2.70 4.05
N TYR A 67 9.29 1.40 4.06
CA TYR A 67 9.87 0.52 5.08
C TYR A 67 11.38 0.43 4.97
N ALA A 68 11.91 0.24 3.76
CA ALA A 68 13.33 0.18 3.49
C ALA A 68 13.61 0.70 2.09
N LYS A 69 14.79 1.30 1.91
CA LYS A 69 15.34 1.61 0.59
C LYS A 69 16.45 0.65 0.29
N ARG A 70 16.42 0.08 -0.90
CA ARG A 70 17.44 -0.84 -1.37
C ARG A 70 18.14 -0.26 -2.59
N ASP A 71 19.43 -0.52 -2.70
CA ASP A 71 20.20 -0.16 -3.89
C ASP A 71 19.87 -1.12 -5.06
N ASP A 72 20.54 -0.92 -6.21
CA ASP A 72 20.30 -1.73 -7.41
C ASP A 72 20.64 -3.22 -7.21
N TRP A 73 21.35 -3.55 -6.14
CA TRP A 73 21.73 -4.91 -5.77
C TRP A 73 20.78 -5.52 -4.73
N GLY A 74 19.70 -4.83 -4.38
CA GLY A 74 18.75 -5.29 -3.39
C GLY A 74 19.19 -5.10 -1.94
N LYS A 75 20.25 -4.38 -1.70
CA LYS A 75 20.76 -4.10 -0.34
C LYS A 75 20.15 -2.84 0.21
N GLU A 76 19.85 -2.85 1.50
CA GLU A 76 19.37 -1.66 2.19
C GLU A 76 20.47 -0.60 2.22
N ASN A 77 20.11 0.63 1.83
CA ASN A 77 21.02 1.76 1.85
C ASN A 77 20.38 2.94 2.56
N PRO A 78 20.56 3.07 3.90
CA PRO A 78 19.88 4.11 4.68
C PRO A 78 20.42 5.52 4.40
N ASN A 79 21.61 5.64 3.81
CA ASN A 79 22.27 6.93 3.58
C ASN A 79 22.02 7.50 2.18
N ARG A 80 21.32 6.76 1.33
CA ARG A 80 21.07 7.17 -0.04
C ARG A 80 19.60 7.55 -0.22
N PRO A 81 19.29 8.85 -0.34
CA PRO A 81 17.92 9.27 -0.65
C PRO A 81 17.61 8.94 -2.11
N ILE A 82 16.81 7.91 -2.33
CA ILE A 82 16.32 7.56 -3.67
C ILE A 82 14.84 7.90 -3.69
N PRO A 83 14.42 8.94 -4.43
CA PRO A 83 13.01 9.21 -4.58
C PRO A 83 12.30 8.01 -5.20
N THR A 84 11.20 7.59 -4.60
CA THR A 84 10.41 6.47 -5.07
C THR A 84 9.04 6.97 -5.45
N GLN A 85 8.70 6.82 -6.73
CA GLN A 85 7.39 7.20 -7.23
C GLN A 85 6.38 6.12 -6.91
N ILE A 86 5.26 6.53 -6.34
CA ILE A 86 4.19 5.65 -5.92
C ILE A 86 2.90 6.03 -6.65
N LYS A 87 2.22 5.02 -7.17
CA LYS A 87 0.88 5.17 -7.71
C LYS A 87 -0.07 4.31 -6.88
N VAL A 88 -1.13 4.92 -6.37
CA VAL A 88 -2.15 4.21 -5.60
C VAL A 88 -3.46 4.31 -6.33
N GLU A 89 -4.09 3.16 -6.56
CA GLU A 89 -5.39 3.07 -7.20
C GLU A 89 -6.36 2.32 -6.30
N MET A 90 -7.60 2.76 -6.27
CA MET A 90 -8.70 2.00 -5.71
C MET A 90 -9.69 1.64 -6.81
N LEU A 91 -10.00 0.36 -6.91
CA LEU A 91 -10.83 -0.18 -7.98
C LEU A 91 -12.06 -0.88 -7.41
N ARG A 92 -13.19 -0.72 -8.07
CA ARG A 92 -14.35 -1.59 -7.89
C ARG A 92 -14.27 -2.67 -8.96
N ILE A 93 -14.45 -3.92 -8.59
CA ILE A 93 -14.29 -5.04 -9.53
C ILE A 93 -15.59 -5.36 -10.27
N ASN A 94 -16.73 -5.26 -9.60
CA ASN A 94 -18.00 -5.65 -10.23
C ASN A 94 -19.11 -4.65 -9.89
N PRO A 95 -19.49 -3.76 -10.85
CA PRO A 95 -18.84 -3.54 -12.15
C PRO A 95 -17.48 -2.86 -11.99
N TYR A 96 -16.59 -3.07 -12.94
CA TYR A 96 -15.26 -2.47 -12.91
C TYR A 96 -15.33 -0.95 -13.01
N LYS A 97 -14.69 -0.29 -12.07
CA LYS A 97 -14.58 1.17 -12.05
C LYS A 97 -13.36 1.60 -11.24
N ILE A 98 -12.57 2.52 -11.79
CA ILE A 98 -11.51 3.18 -11.03
C ILE A 98 -12.17 4.23 -10.13
N LEU A 99 -12.06 4.06 -8.82
CA LEU A 99 -12.67 4.97 -7.86
C LEU A 99 -11.78 6.19 -7.61
N PHE A 100 -10.47 5.98 -7.50
CA PHE A 100 -9.48 7.06 -7.50
C PHE A 100 -8.10 6.54 -7.89
N GLU A 101 -7.24 7.48 -8.27
CA GLU A 101 -5.83 7.25 -8.56
C GLU A 101 -5.04 8.44 -8.02
N ASP A 102 -4.03 8.16 -7.22
CA ASP A 102 -3.13 9.17 -6.67
C ASP A 102 -1.68 8.82 -6.99
N ASN A 103 -0.89 9.82 -7.36
CA ASN A 103 0.53 9.70 -7.64
C ASN A 103 1.30 10.64 -6.71
N PHE A 104 2.39 10.13 -6.13
CA PHE A 104 3.24 10.94 -5.25
C PHE A 104 4.62 10.29 -5.13
N THR A 105 5.53 10.98 -4.43
CA THR A 105 6.90 10.52 -4.28
C THR A 105 7.25 10.40 -2.80
N LEU A 106 7.78 9.24 -2.39
CA LEU A 106 8.39 9.06 -1.09
C LEU A 106 9.89 9.29 -1.21
N GLN A 107 10.45 10.13 -0.35
CA GLN A 107 11.84 10.57 -0.42
C GLN A 107 12.76 9.78 0.49
N ASN A 108 12.30 9.44 1.70
CA ASN A 108 13.15 8.97 2.77
C ASN A 108 12.67 7.65 3.35
N ARG A 109 13.63 6.86 3.85
CA ARG A 109 13.33 5.68 4.65
C ARG A 109 12.52 6.07 5.89
N GLY A 110 11.49 5.30 6.19
CA GLY A 110 10.61 5.55 7.31
C GLY A 110 9.52 6.57 7.04
N GLU A 111 9.52 7.19 5.88
CA GLU A 111 8.48 8.14 5.51
C GLU A 111 7.13 7.43 5.37
N GLU A 112 6.14 7.93 6.08
CA GLU A 112 4.76 7.47 6.00
C GLU A 112 3.87 8.64 5.62
N THR A 113 3.01 8.44 4.62
CA THR A 113 2.13 9.47 4.10
C THR A 113 0.73 8.92 3.92
N THR A 114 -0.27 9.66 4.38
CA THR A 114 -1.66 9.37 4.06
C THR A 114 -1.92 9.75 2.62
N VAL A 115 -2.25 8.76 1.82
CA VAL A 115 -2.57 8.96 0.41
C VAL A 115 -3.95 9.58 0.28
N ARG A 116 -4.92 8.96 0.95
CA ARG A 116 -6.30 9.40 0.90
C ARG A 116 -7.09 8.81 2.05
N ARG A 117 -8.02 9.59 2.55
CA ARG A 117 -9.06 9.13 3.48
C ARG A 117 -10.37 9.16 2.70
N ILE A 118 -11.11 8.06 2.74
CA ILE A 118 -12.39 7.95 2.04
C ILE A 118 -13.46 7.53 3.02
N THR A 119 -14.65 8.08 2.86
CA THR A 119 -15.83 7.66 3.62
C THR A 119 -16.78 6.94 2.68
N LEU A 120 -17.09 5.69 3.03
CA LEU A 120 -18.06 4.87 2.29
C LEU A 120 -19.40 4.88 2.99
N ASN A 121 -20.49 4.92 2.20
CA ASN A 121 -21.82 4.70 2.70
C ASN A 121 -22.17 3.21 2.73
N LYS A 122 -23.38 2.86 3.09
CA LYS A 122 -23.84 1.46 3.18
C LYS A 122 -23.81 0.75 1.82
N GLU A 123 -23.93 1.48 0.73
CA GLU A 123 -23.91 0.97 -0.63
C GLU A 123 -22.49 0.86 -1.20
N GLY A 124 -21.47 1.23 -0.42
CA GLY A 124 -20.08 1.20 -0.84
C GLY A 124 -19.68 2.35 -1.75
N GLU A 125 -20.45 3.43 -1.76
CA GLU A 125 -20.13 4.63 -2.53
C GLU A 125 -19.26 5.57 -1.71
N ILE A 126 -18.32 6.25 -2.37
CA ILE A 126 -17.50 7.28 -1.73
C ILE A 126 -18.33 8.55 -1.61
N ILE A 127 -18.63 8.97 -0.37
CA ILE A 127 -19.43 10.16 -0.09
C ILE A 127 -18.60 11.33 0.43
N ASP A 128 -17.36 11.07 0.83
CA ASP A 128 -16.42 12.10 1.25
C ASP A 128 -14.99 11.62 1.09
N THR A 129 -14.06 12.54 0.89
CA THR A 129 -12.64 12.24 0.75
C THR A 129 -11.80 13.42 1.23
N ASN A 130 -10.66 13.12 1.86
CA ASN A 130 -9.66 14.12 2.22
C ASN A 130 -8.27 13.47 2.28
N LYS A 131 -7.25 14.29 2.56
CA LYS A 131 -5.85 13.82 2.65
C LYS A 131 -5.21 14.21 3.97
N LEU A 132 -6.00 14.34 5.04
CA LEU A 132 -5.47 14.65 6.35
C LEU A 132 -4.58 13.51 6.83
N ASN A 133 -3.35 13.85 7.21
CA ASN A 133 -2.34 12.85 7.54
C ASN A 133 -2.62 12.17 8.87
N LYS A 134 -2.47 10.84 8.91
CA LYS A 134 -2.51 10.05 10.13
C LYS A 134 -1.44 8.96 10.04
N SER A 135 -0.54 8.90 11.00
CA SER A 135 0.52 7.89 11.04
C SER A 135 0.04 6.63 11.75
N PHE A 136 0.25 5.47 11.13
CA PHE A 136 -0.07 4.16 11.73
C PHE A 136 1.16 3.51 12.35
N VAL A 137 2.32 3.70 11.73
CA VAL A 137 3.54 2.96 12.07
C VAL A 137 3.96 3.21 13.50
N THR A 138 3.92 4.48 13.93
CA THR A 138 4.27 4.86 15.29
C THR A 138 3.35 4.20 16.32
N LEU A 139 2.07 4.06 16.01
CA LEU A 139 1.08 3.46 16.89
C LEU A 139 1.15 1.93 16.88
N SER A 140 1.23 1.34 15.68
CA SER A 140 1.16 -0.11 15.51
C SER A 140 2.45 -0.83 15.89
N LEU A 141 3.59 -0.16 15.86
CA LEU A 141 4.89 -0.72 16.20
C LEU A 141 5.32 -0.46 17.65
N GLY A 142 4.44 0.07 18.49
CA GLY A 142 4.75 0.35 19.88
C GLY A 142 5.88 1.35 20.06
N GLY A 143 5.97 2.34 19.19
CA GLY A 143 7.02 3.36 19.22
C GLY A 143 8.29 2.97 18.50
N GLY A 144 8.34 1.78 17.91
CA GLY A 144 9.45 1.40 17.05
C GLY A 144 9.15 1.81 15.61
N PRO A 145 9.91 2.69 15.00
CA PRO A 145 9.78 2.91 13.57
C PRO A 145 10.24 1.69 12.79
#